data_9398fdbf663c0dac10f2f46b8cab8b19
#
_entry.id   9398fdbf663c0dac10f2f46b8cab8b19
#
_cell.length_a   1.000
_cell.length_b   1.000
_cell.length_c   1.000
_cell.angle_alpha   90.00
_cell.angle_beta   90.00
_cell.angle_gamma   90.00
#
_symmetry.space_group_name_H-M   'P 1'
#
loop_
_entity.id
_entity.type
_entity.pdbx_description
1 polymer ?
#
loop_
_entity_poly.entity_id
_entity_poly.type
_entity_poly.pdbx_seq_one_letter_code
_entity_poly.pdbx_strand_id
1 'polypeptide(L)'
;MFAQTDNDNWKADIECYKCGEKGHLAWECTKKKTKEAEQMHATIAEEEGQDLDEGENIYVQSGTRGGVNWSYVLLDNQSTVNQIANRNLLDNIRKTKNPITVHCNNGSSYTNLEGDLGGMTVYHNPYGIANVLSLNSTKAKHRVTYDSWDRDGVFKVHTKEGIVEFKPSEKGLHYHDTSEDSSNFECMLVNTVRDNFEGHTKHDIAKAKEARRLQGMIGNPTDKEFKGMVREKLITNCPVTVQDVENANRIFGPDLANLRGKTIRTKPEHVRIEYVQIPRDFVELHKYVTLVADVMFVNGLPFLVTSSRGISLVTIEYLKSRTAKRLIHTLERVIRIYGTAGFIVQTALMDMEFEKLRDMLPNVTLNTTAAREHVGKIERKIRVVKERARSTMSVIPYKLLPKLVIIELMHFCVMWMNSFPVKSGISEKWSPREIVSRHKLDAKMHCKVPFGAYCEVHVDPDITNTMEPRTEWGICLGPTGNMQGSYKFLSLSTGKKVTRRKFTEMPMTDSVIKMIDSLGKKERCKNGLSFKNRKGEEYTYLTTRTNMR
;
A
#
# COMPACT_ATOMS: atom_id res chain seq x y z
N MET A 1 -37.91 -39.42 -25.61
CA MET A 1 -37.62 -39.10 -27.01
C MET A 1 -37.71 -37.58 -27.16
N PHE A 2 -36.63 -36.89 -27.08
CA PHE A 2 -36.54 -35.50 -27.51
C PHE A 2 -35.41 -35.42 -28.54
N ALA A 3 -35.76 -34.88 -29.69
CA ALA A 3 -34.95 -34.79 -30.87
C ALA A 3 -33.73 -33.87 -30.62
N GLN A 4 -32.53 -34.35 -30.92
CA GLN A 4 -31.36 -33.56 -31.17
C GLN A 4 -31.57 -32.80 -32.47
N THR A 5 -31.57 -31.48 -32.41
CA THR A 5 -31.45 -30.63 -33.59
C THR A 5 -29.99 -30.35 -33.86
N ASP A 6 -29.52 -30.82 -34.99
CA ASP A 6 -28.24 -30.53 -35.62
C ASP A 6 -28.04 -29.02 -35.77
N ASN A 7 -27.00 -28.50 -35.15
CA ASN A 7 -26.51 -27.17 -35.43
C ASN A 7 -24.98 -27.07 -35.18
N ASP A 8 -24.21 -28.05 -35.68
CA ASP A 8 -22.71 -28.07 -35.54
C ASP A 8 -21.99 -27.59 -36.81
N ASN A 9 -22.66 -26.93 -37.76
CA ASN A 9 -22.07 -26.52 -39.01
C ASN A 9 -21.18 -25.27 -38.95
N TRP A 10 -21.13 -24.58 -37.80
CA TRP A 10 -20.28 -23.41 -37.62
C TRP A 10 -18.81 -23.75 -37.33
N LYS A 11 -18.51 -24.99 -36.93
CA LYS A 11 -17.15 -25.45 -36.64
C LYS A 11 -16.38 -25.87 -37.91
N ALA A 12 -17.07 -26.11 -39.02
CA ALA A 12 -16.48 -26.67 -40.23
C ALA A 12 -15.35 -25.82 -40.86
N ASP A 13 -15.42 -24.50 -40.69
CA ASP A 13 -14.43 -23.56 -41.21
C ASP A 13 -13.39 -23.09 -40.22
N ILE A 14 -13.47 -23.53 -38.95
CA ILE A 14 -12.52 -23.14 -37.91
C ILE A 14 -11.30 -24.04 -37.95
N GLU A 15 -10.14 -23.42 -38.09
CA GLU A 15 -8.84 -24.09 -38.06
C GLU A 15 -8.34 -24.28 -36.62
N CYS A 16 -7.99 -25.49 -36.27
CA CYS A 16 -7.52 -25.86 -34.92
C CYS A 16 -6.11 -25.34 -34.67
N TYR A 17 -5.91 -24.47 -33.73
CA TYR A 17 -4.61 -23.91 -33.33
C TYR A 17 -3.59 -24.94 -32.80
N LYS A 18 -3.98 -26.20 -32.56
CA LYS A 18 -3.08 -27.27 -32.12
C LYS A 18 -2.54 -28.11 -33.26
N CYS A 19 -3.31 -28.35 -34.31
CA CYS A 19 -2.93 -29.25 -35.39
C CYS A 19 -3.11 -28.69 -36.79
N GLY A 20 -3.65 -27.46 -36.96
CA GLY A 20 -3.86 -26.79 -38.25
C GLY A 20 -5.01 -27.36 -39.08
N GLU A 21 -5.77 -28.34 -38.62
CA GLU A 21 -6.90 -28.90 -39.37
C GLU A 21 -8.22 -28.18 -38.99
N LYS A 22 -9.11 -28.09 -39.94
CA LYS A 22 -10.43 -27.50 -39.79
C LYS A 22 -11.43 -28.46 -39.14
N GLY A 23 -12.48 -27.93 -38.53
CA GLY A 23 -13.63 -28.69 -38.03
C GLY A 23 -13.68 -28.97 -36.54
N HIS A 24 -12.70 -28.54 -35.76
CA HIS A 24 -12.69 -28.66 -34.29
C HIS A 24 -11.90 -27.54 -33.60
N LEU A 25 -12.19 -27.30 -32.34
CA LEU A 25 -11.51 -26.30 -31.53
C LEU A 25 -10.29 -26.89 -30.81
N ALA A 26 -9.32 -26.06 -30.43
CA ALA A 26 -8.05 -26.49 -29.83
C ALA A 26 -8.20 -27.35 -28.56
N TRP A 27 -9.26 -27.16 -27.77
CA TRP A 27 -9.54 -27.99 -26.58
C TRP A 27 -10.17 -29.35 -26.91
N GLU A 28 -10.75 -29.50 -28.13
CA GLU A 28 -11.31 -30.76 -28.64
C GLU A 28 -10.27 -31.60 -29.41
N CYS A 29 -9.09 -31.03 -29.61
CA CYS A 29 -8.02 -31.63 -30.44
C CYS A 29 -7.33 -32.79 -29.71
N THR A 30 -7.41 -33.97 -30.26
CA THR A 30 -6.76 -35.21 -29.78
C THR A 30 -5.36 -35.42 -30.33
N LYS A 31 -4.91 -34.63 -31.33
CA LYS A 31 -3.61 -34.77 -31.96
C LYS A 31 -2.52 -34.00 -31.22
N LYS A 32 -1.27 -34.52 -31.26
CA LYS A 32 -0.08 -33.79 -30.75
C LYS A 32 0.18 -32.56 -31.64
N LYS A 33 0.65 -31.45 -31.02
CA LYS A 33 1.06 -30.24 -31.73
C LYS A 33 2.00 -30.56 -32.91
N THR A 34 1.78 -29.94 -34.04
CA THR A 34 2.72 -29.99 -35.17
C THR A 34 4.00 -29.21 -34.82
N LYS A 35 5.15 -29.62 -35.42
CA LYS A 35 6.44 -28.95 -35.19
C LYS A 35 6.42 -27.44 -35.50
N GLU A 36 5.58 -27.01 -36.43
CA GLU A 36 5.39 -25.58 -36.76
C GLU A 36 4.71 -24.80 -35.66
N ALA A 37 3.74 -25.42 -34.96
CA ALA A 37 3.09 -24.82 -33.81
C ALA A 37 4.03 -24.80 -32.56
N GLU A 38 4.97 -25.75 -32.46
CA GLU A 38 6.01 -25.73 -31.42
C GLU A 38 7.07 -24.66 -31.71
N GLN A 39 7.46 -24.43 -32.96
CA GLN A 39 8.37 -23.34 -33.34
C GLN A 39 7.75 -21.97 -33.06
N MET A 40 6.47 -21.78 -33.36
CA MET A 40 5.78 -20.54 -33.06
C MET A 40 5.62 -20.27 -31.56
N HIS A 41 5.48 -21.34 -30.75
CA HIS A 41 5.45 -21.24 -29.29
C HIS A 41 6.86 -21.18 -28.66
N ALA A 42 7.85 -21.80 -29.26
CA ALA A 42 9.25 -21.75 -28.82
C ALA A 42 9.86 -20.36 -29.07
N THR A 43 9.53 -19.70 -30.18
CA THR A 43 9.94 -18.31 -30.47
C THR A 43 9.37 -17.30 -29.47
N ILE A 44 8.25 -17.62 -28.79
CA ILE A 44 7.66 -16.78 -27.73
C ILE A 44 8.24 -17.10 -26.36
N ALA A 45 8.83 -18.30 -26.15
CA ALA A 45 9.34 -18.77 -24.85
C ALA A 45 10.86 -18.65 -24.68
N GLU A 46 11.63 -18.46 -25.76
CA GLU A 46 13.10 -18.42 -25.73
C GLU A 46 13.70 -16.99 -25.78
N GLU A 47 12.89 -15.94 -25.72
CA GLU A 47 13.38 -14.54 -25.66
C GLU A 47 13.55 -14.00 -24.22
N GLU A 48 13.73 -14.86 -23.22
CA GLU A 48 14.28 -14.44 -21.94
C GLU A 48 15.82 -14.59 -21.97
N GLY A 49 16.48 -13.56 -22.49
CA GLY A 49 17.91 -13.35 -22.32
C GLY A 49 18.78 -13.63 -23.55
N GLN A 50 18.78 -12.67 -24.48
CA GLN A 50 19.99 -12.30 -25.23
C GLN A 50 19.73 -11.01 -26.01
N ASP A 51 20.63 -10.05 -25.88
CA ASP A 51 20.75 -8.89 -26.75
C ASP A 51 20.86 -9.35 -28.21
N LEU A 52 19.88 -9.03 -29.04
CA LEU A 52 19.96 -9.19 -30.48
C LEU A 52 19.37 -7.98 -31.22
N ASP A 53 20.30 -7.30 -31.83
CA ASP A 53 20.33 -6.74 -33.17
C ASP A 53 19.04 -6.18 -33.82
N GLU A 54 19.24 -5.04 -34.43
CA GLU A 54 18.28 -4.14 -35.05
C GLU A 54 17.50 -4.80 -36.22
N GLY A 55 16.23 -5.11 -35.92
CA GLY A 55 15.22 -5.41 -36.94
C GLY A 55 14.03 -4.48 -36.77
N GLU A 56 13.63 -3.78 -37.84
CA GLU A 56 12.45 -2.90 -37.88
C GLU A 56 11.17 -3.68 -37.53
N ASN A 57 10.74 -3.63 -36.31
CA ASN A 57 9.46 -4.17 -35.85
C ASN A 57 8.50 -3.04 -35.48
N ILE A 58 7.36 -3.00 -36.13
CA ILE A 58 6.35 -1.94 -36.00
C ILE A 58 5.69 -1.90 -34.61
N TYR A 59 5.78 -2.95 -33.80
CA TYR A 59 5.30 -3.01 -32.42
C TYR A 59 6.08 -4.07 -31.64
N VAL A 60 7.06 -3.68 -30.83
CA VAL A 60 7.65 -4.56 -29.81
C VAL A 60 7.84 -3.81 -28.51
N GLN A 61 7.23 -4.29 -27.46
CA GLN A 61 7.47 -3.84 -26.10
C GLN A 61 7.65 -5.05 -25.19
N SER A 62 8.74 -5.08 -24.44
CA SER A 62 9.07 -6.10 -23.48
C SER A 62 8.36 -5.85 -22.15
N GLY A 63 7.61 -6.82 -21.67
CA GLY A 63 6.90 -6.84 -20.38
C GLY A 63 5.54 -7.50 -20.50
N THR A 64 5.41 -8.73 -20.08
CA THR A 64 4.22 -9.55 -19.80
C THR A 64 2.99 -9.36 -20.72
N ARG A 65 3.04 -9.78 -21.94
CA ARG A 65 2.12 -9.79 -23.08
C ARG A 65 2.39 -8.69 -24.10
N GLY A 66 3.33 -8.94 -25.01
CA GLY A 66 3.51 -8.16 -26.25
C GLY A 66 4.16 -6.80 -26.12
N GLY A 67 4.95 -6.55 -25.08
CA GLY A 67 5.97 -5.50 -25.08
C GLY A 67 5.57 -4.04 -24.89
N VAL A 68 4.29 -3.63 -24.74
CA VAL A 68 3.89 -2.26 -24.36
C VAL A 68 3.59 -2.23 -22.88
N ASN A 69 4.17 -1.26 -22.13
CA ASN A 69 3.78 -1.05 -20.73
C ASN A 69 2.26 -0.81 -20.68
N TRP A 70 1.58 -1.55 -19.83
CA TRP A 70 0.13 -1.57 -19.73
C TRP A 70 -0.48 -0.21 -19.29
N SER A 71 0.35 0.66 -18.71
CA SER A 71 0.00 2.04 -18.37
C SER A 71 0.18 3.03 -19.53
N TYR A 72 0.83 2.63 -20.63
CA TYR A 72 1.07 3.54 -21.75
C TYR A 72 -0.15 3.62 -22.65
N VAL A 73 -0.55 4.84 -22.98
CA VAL A 73 -1.52 5.15 -24.03
C VAL A 73 -0.76 5.74 -25.21
N LEU A 74 -0.80 5.07 -26.34
CA LEU A 74 -0.14 5.49 -27.56
C LEU A 74 -1.03 6.48 -28.32
N LEU A 75 -0.45 7.53 -28.88
CA LEU A 75 -1.10 8.40 -29.87
C LEU A 75 -0.61 8.01 -31.25
N ASP A 76 -1.47 7.33 -32.00
CA ASP A 76 -1.14 6.78 -33.31
C ASP A 76 -1.78 7.61 -34.44
N ASN A 77 -0.94 8.08 -35.35
CA ASN A 77 -1.38 8.86 -36.51
C ASN A 77 -1.96 7.99 -37.64
N GLN A 78 -1.75 6.68 -37.60
CA GLN A 78 -2.25 5.72 -38.58
C GLN A 78 -3.48 4.94 -38.11
N SER A 79 -3.79 4.97 -36.86
CA SER A 79 -5.01 4.35 -36.32
C SER A 79 -6.26 5.17 -36.70
N THR A 80 -7.30 4.48 -37.14
CA THR A 80 -8.60 5.10 -37.45
C THR A 80 -9.57 5.07 -36.26
N VAL A 81 -9.30 4.25 -35.24
CA VAL A 81 -10.17 4.03 -34.10
C VAL A 81 -9.39 4.12 -32.78
N ASN A 82 -10.08 4.54 -31.72
CA ASN A 82 -9.56 4.51 -30.36
C ASN A 82 -9.82 3.13 -29.78
N GLN A 83 -8.79 2.41 -29.39
CA GLN A 83 -8.89 1.08 -28.80
C GLN A 83 -8.04 0.98 -27.53
N ILE A 84 -8.64 0.61 -26.42
CA ILE A 84 -7.97 0.46 -25.13
C ILE A 84 -8.05 -1.00 -24.68
N ALA A 85 -6.90 -1.58 -24.42
CA ALA A 85 -6.77 -2.94 -23.93
C ALA A 85 -6.83 -3.01 -22.39
N ASN A 86 -6.25 -2.01 -21.73
CA ASN A 86 -6.23 -1.95 -20.27
C ASN A 86 -7.59 -1.51 -19.71
N ARG A 87 -8.28 -2.45 -19.09
CA ARG A 87 -9.59 -2.20 -18.46
C ARG A 87 -9.54 -1.10 -17.39
N ASN A 88 -8.42 -0.97 -16.68
CA ASN A 88 -8.29 -0.02 -15.57
C ASN A 88 -8.25 1.45 -16.01
N LEU A 89 -8.08 1.70 -17.29
CA LEU A 89 -8.12 3.04 -17.87
C LEU A 89 -9.53 3.48 -18.30
N LEU A 90 -10.53 2.59 -18.17
CA LEU A 90 -11.86 2.81 -18.72
C LEU A 90 -12.93 2.81 -17.63
N ASP A 91 -13.79 3.81 -17.70
CA ASP A 91 -15.05 3.86 -16.97
C ASP A 91 -16.20 3.30 -17.80
N ASN A 92 -17.27 2.82 -17.13
CA ASN A 92 -18.54 2.41 -17.75
C ASN A 92 -18.42 1.44 -18.92
N ILE A 93 -17.61 0.38 -18.78
CA ILE A 93 -17.48 -0.64 -19.83
C ILE A 93 -18.84 -1.32 -20.08
N ARG A 94 -19.27 -1.27 -21.35
CA ARG A 94 -20.57 -1.76 -21.80
C ARG A 94 -20.48 -2.38 -23.20
N LYS A 95 -21.53 -3.14 -23.59
CA LYS A 95 -21.65 -3.59 -24.98
C LYS A 95 -21.92 -2.40 -25.89
N THR A 96 -21.14 -2.27 -26.95
CA THR A 96 -21.38 -1.25 -27.97
C THR A 96 -22.53 -1.64 -28.88
N LYS A 97 -23.25 -0.63 -29.39
CA LYS A 97 -24.27 -0.83 -30.43
C LYS A 97 -23.66 -1.11 -31.80
N ASN A 98 -22.42 -0.68 -32.03
CA ASN A 98 -21.69 -0.80 -33.27
C ASN A 98 -20.39 -1.57 -33.05
N PRO A 99 -20.44 -2.92 -33.03
CA PRO A 99 -19.23 -3.73 -32.91
C PRO A 99 -18.29 -3.48 -34.10
N ILE A 100 -16.97 -3.57 -33.85
CA ILE A 100 -15.97 -3.35 -34.90
C ILE A 100 -15.01 -4.52 -35.02
N THR A 101 -14.49 -4.70 -36.23
CA THR A 101 -13.30 -5.51 -36.50
C THR A 101 -12.16 -4.58 -36.84
N VAL A 102 -11.10 -4.62 -36.05
CA VAL A 102 -9.87 -3.85 -36.30
C VAL A 102 -8.91 -4.73 -37.08
N HIS A 103 -8.49 -4.29 -38.24
CA HIS A 103 -7.54 -4.99 -39.09
C HIS A 103 -6.13 -4.44 -38.83
N CYS A 104 -5.18 -5.33 -38.59
CA CYS A 104 -3.75 -5.03 -38.42
C CYS A 104 -2.94 -5.88 -39.39
N ASN A 105 -1.65 -5.56 -39.58
CA ASN A 105 -0.77 -6.32 -40.47
C ASN A 105 -0.67 -7.82 -40.12
N ASN A 106 -0.90 -8.18 -38.84
CA ASN A 106 -0.81 -9.55 -38.34
C ASN A 106 -2.18 -10.20 -38.08
N GLY A 107 -3.25 -9.70 -38.66
CA GLY A 107 -4.59 -10.28 -38.49
C GLY A 107 -5.67 -9.27 -38.15
N SER A 108 -6.80 -9.76 -37.73
CA SER A 108 -7.94 -8.94 -37.33
C SER A 108 -8.39 -9.27 -35.89
N SER A 109 -8.83 -8.25 -35.21
CA SER A 109 -9.32 -8.34 -33.82
C SER A 109 -10.75 -7.77 -33.76
N TYR A 110 -11.69 -8.54 -33.21
CA TYR A 110 -13.08 -8.14 -33.03
C TYR A 110 -13.34 -7.69 -31.61
N THR A 111 -14.07 -6.60 -31.47
CA THR A 111 -14.60 -6.20 -30.15
C THR A 111 -16.04 -5.68 -30.26
N ASN A 112 -16.84 -6.06 -29.27
CA ASN A 112 -18.20 -5.59 -29.05
C ASN A 112 -18.35 -4.80 -27.74
N LEU A 113 -17.21 -4.36 -27.16
CA LEU A 113 -17.17 -3.61 -25.92
C LEU A 113 -16.71 -2.18 -26.19
N GLU A 114 -17.26 -1.23 -25.43
CA GLU A 114 -16.83 0.16 -25.36
C GLU A 114 -16.76 0.61 -23.90
N GLY A 115 -15.99 1.65 -23.64
CA GLY A 115 -15.88 2.28 -22.34
C GLY A 115 -15.58 3.77 -22.49
N ASP A 116 -15.57 4.50 -21.39
CA ASP A 116 -15.30 5.93 -21.38
C ASP A 116 -13.89 6.19 -20.84
N LEU A 117 -13.06 6.92 -21.61
CA LEU A 117 -11.71 7.35 -21.26
C LEU A 117 -11.68 8.89 -21.26
N GLY A 118 -11.54 9.54 -20.10
CA GLY A 118 -11.45 10.99 -20.00
C GLY A 118 -12.58 11.74 -20.73
N GLY A 119 -13.82 11.22 -20.65
CA GLY A 119 -15.00 11.78 -21.34
C GLY A 119 -15.12 11.42 -22.83
N MET A 120 -14.24 10.57 -23.36
CA MET A 120 -14.32 10.02 -24.72
C MET A 120 -14.79 8.58 -24.66
N THR A 121 -15.80 8.20 -25.47
CA THR A 121 -16.14 6.79 -25.67
C THR A 121 -15.14 6.15 -26.62
N VAL A 122 -14.54 5.05 -26.20
CA VAL A 122 -13.50 4.30 -26.90
C VAL A 122 -13.85 2.81 -26.92
N TYR A 123 -13.35 2.06 -27.87
CA TYR A 123 -13.52 0.61 -27.92
C TYR A 123 -12.64 -0.07 -26.87
N HIS A 124 -13.18 -1.05 -26.16
CA HIS A 124 -12.42 -1.89 -25.25
C HIS A 124 -12.14 -3.24 -25.90
N ASN A 125 -10.88 -3.59 -26.01
CA ASN A 125 -10.45 -4.89 -26.51
C ASN A 125 -9.53 -5.57 -25.48
N PRO A 126 -10.06 -6.50 -24.67
CA PRO A 126 -9.26 -7.18 -23.65
C PRO A 126 -8.09 -8.00 -24.17
N TYR A 127 -8.10 -8.31 -25.47
CA TYR A 127 -7.06 -9.08 -26.16
C TYR A 127 -6.09 -8.19 -26.94
N GLY A 128 -6.29 -6.87 -26.90
CA GLY A 128 -5.40 -5.90 -27.54
C GLY A 128 -4.01 -5.90 -26.90
N ILE A 129 -2.99 -5.68 -27.70
CA ILE A 129 -1.59 -5.65 -27.24
C ILE A 129 -1.18 -4.27 -26.69
N ALA A 130 -1.95 -3.22 -26.98
CA ALA A 130 -1.66 -1.84 -26.59
C ALA A 130 -2.93 -1.02 -26.38
N ASN A 131 -2.79 0.11 -25.65
CA ASN A 131 -3.81 1.13 -25.57
C ASN A 131 -3.49 2.20 -26.64
N VAL A 132 -4.37 2.37 -27.61
CA VAL A 132 -4.15 3.22 -28.77
C VAL A 132 -5.24 4.26 -28.91
N LEU A 133 -4.85 5.54 -28.96
CA LEU A 133 -5.69 6.64 -29.36
C LEU A 133 -5.35 7.05 -30.79
N SER A 134 -6.36 7.15 -31.64
CA SER A 134 -6.24 7.69 -32.98
C SER A 134 -6.00 9.20 -32.93
N LEU A 135 -4.92 9.67 -33.52
CA LEU A 135 -4.65 11.11 -33.67
C LEU A 135 -5.80 11.81 -34.38
N ASN A 136 -6.39 11.17 -35.41
CA ASN A 136 -7.52 11.74 -36.13
C ASN A 136 -8.78 11.93 -35.24
N SER A 137 -9.10 10.92 -34.43
CA SER A 137 -10.22 11.00 -33.48
C SER A 137 -9.95 12.02 -32.36
N THR A 138 -8.70 12.10 -31.91
CA THR A 138 -8.30 13.03 -30.85
C THR A 138 -8.36 14.48 -31.31
N LYS A 139 -7.83 14.79 -32.51
CA LYS A 139 -7.86 16.17 -33.05
C LYS A 139 -9.27 16.64 -33.40
N ALA A 140 -10.22 15.74 -33.64
CA ALA A 140 -11.61 16.11 -33.89
C ALA A 140 -12.31 16.64 -32.62
N LYS A 141 -11.81 16.32 -31.43
CA LYS A 141 -12.39 16.72 -30.13
C LYS A 141 -11.54 17.71 -29.35
N HIS A 142 -10.23 17.67 -29.55
CA HIS A 142 -9.26 18.46 -28.80
C HIS A 142 -8.27 19.14 -29.75
N ARG A 143 -7.83 20.34 -29.41
CA ARG A 143 -6.70 20.96 -30.09
C ARG A 143 -5.44 20.11 -29.83
N VAL A 144 -4.75 19.69 -30.88
CA VAL A 144 -3.47 18.98 -30.80
C VAL A 144 -2.39 19.85 -31.43
N THR A 145 -1.28 20.04 -30.71
CA THR A 145 -0.09 20.72 -31.21
C THR A 145 1.09 19.77 -31.17
N TYR A 146 1.97 19.88 -32.17
CA TYR A 146 3.21 19.14 -32.26
C TYR A 146 4.34 20.07 -32.66
N ASP A 147 5.43 19.98 -31.92
CA ASP A 147 6.65 20.70 -32.23
C ASP A 147 7.80 19.69 -32.22
N SER A 148 8.42 19.49 -33.39
CA SER A 148 9.52 18.56 -33.57
C SER A 148 10.81 18.99 -32.86
N TRP A 149 10.91 20.26 -32.45
CA TRP A 149 12.06 20.82 -31.75
C TRP A 149 11.89 20.88 -30.23
N ASP A 150 10.66 20.67 -29.72
CA ASP A 150 10.40 20.59 -28.28
C ASP A 150 10.63 19.16 -27.79
N ARG A 151 11.75 18.94 -27.08
CA ARG A 151 12.07 17.64 -26.43
C ARG A 151 11.95 16.44 -27.37
N ASP A 152 12.60 16.51 -28.53
CA ASP A 152 12.60 15.47 -29.58
C ASP A 152 11.22 15.18 -30.20
N GLY A 153 10.29 16.11 -30.13
CA GLY A 153 8.97 16.03 -30.72
C GLY A 153 7.90 15.51 -29.76
N VAL A 154 7.18 16.41 -29.12
CA VAL A 154 6.08 16.07 -28.19
C VAL A 154 4.74 16.48 -28.79
N PHE A 155 3.77 15.56 -28.80
CA PHE A 155 2.38 15.94 -29.04
C PHE A 155 1.75 16.46 -27.75
N LYS A 156 1.08 17.61 -27.81
CA LYS A 156 0.34 18.20 -26.72
C LYS A 156 -1.15 18.22 -27.08
N VAL A 157 -1.95 17.48 -26.33
CA VAL A 157 -3.41 17.44 -26.47
C VAL A 157 -4.01 18.38 -25.41
N HIS A 158 -4.67 19.44 -25.88
CA HIS A 158 -5.28 20.44 -25.02
C HIS A 158 -6.69 20.00 -24.64
N THR A 159 -6.86 19.50 -23.42
CA THR A 159 -8.14 19.10 -22.86
C THR A 159 -8.73 20.21 -21.99
N LYS A 160 -9.95 20.06 -21.54
CA LYS A 160 -10.59 21.00 -20.59
C LYS A 160 -9.94 21.00 -19.20
N GLU A 161 -9.28 19.89 -18.84
CA GLU A 161 -8.66 19.66 -17.54
C GLU A 161 -7.17 20.02 -17.52
N GLY A 162 -6.56 20.20 -18.71
CA GLY A 162 -5.15 20.55 -18.83
C GLY A 162 -4.54 20.06 -20.15
N ILE A 163 -3.22 20.08 -20.23
CA ILE A 163 -2.45 19.61 -21.40
C ILE A 163 -1.92 18.22 -21.08
N VAL A 164 -2.29 17.25 -21.93
CA VAL A 164 -1.76 15.88 -21.90
C VAL A 164 -0.63 15.79 -22.91
N GLU A 165 0.57 15.43 -22.46
CA GLU A 165 1.77 15.30 -23.30
C GLU A 165 1.99 13.84 -23.71
N PHE A 166 2.21 13.61 -24.99
CA PHE A 166 2.65 12.33 -25.55
C PHE A 166 4.11 12.46 -25.97
N LYS A 167 5.00 11.87 -25.19
CA LYS A 167 6.45 11.93 -25.37
C LYS A 167 6.91 10.88 -26.39
N PRO A 168 7.95 11.13 -27.19
CA PRO A 168 8.53 10.12 -28.05
C PRO A 168 9.26 9.06 -27.20
N SER A 169 9.09 7.79 -27.55
CA SER A 169 9.92 6.70 -27.04
C SER A 169 11.20 6.58 -27.88
N GLU A 170 12.21 5.88 -27.38
CA GLU A 170 13.45 5.58 -28.11
C GLU A 170 13.20 4.90 -29.48
N LYS A 171 12.06 4.23 -29.62
CA LYS A 171 11.62 3.54 -30.86
C LYS A 171 10.65 4.36 -31.72
N GLY A 172 10.48 5.64 -31.44
CA GLY A 172 9.67 6.57 -32.24
C GLY A 172 8.17 6.53 -32.01
N LEU A 173 7.66 5.74 -31.04
CA LEU A 173 6.26 5.77 -30.64
C LEU A 173 5.99 6.95 -29.71
N HIS A 174 4.89 7.66 -29.92
CA HIS A 174 4.47 8.71 -28.99
C HIS A 174 3.50 8.14 -27.96
N TYR A 175 3.85 8.24 -26.68
CA TYR A 175 3.08 7.69 -25.58
C TYR A 175 2.89 8.70 -24.45
N HIS A 176 1.80 8.52 -23.77
CA HIS A 176 1.50 9.13 -22.47
C HIS A 176 1.51 8.04 -21.41
N ASP A 177 2.31 8.23 -20.37
CA ASP A 177 2.35 7.29 -19.25
C ASP A 177 1.28 7.66 -18.22
N THR A 178 0.18 6.92 -18.21
CA THR A 178 -0.89 7.14 -17.25
C THR A 178 -0.49 6.81 -15.82
N SER A 179 0.66 6.18 -15.59
CA SER A 179 1.22 6.00 -14.25
C SER A 179 1.83 7.29 -13.70
N GLU A 180 2.24 8.22 -14.57
CA GLU A 180 2.67 9.58 -14.18
C GLU A 180 1.46 10.46 -13.81
N ASP A 181 0.30 10.30 -14.47
CA ASP A 181 -0.96 10.96 -14.10
C ASP A 181 -1.56 10.37 -12.83
N SER A 182 -1.28 9.11 -12.55
CA SER A 182 -1.60 8.44 -11.30
C SER A 182 -0.75 8.90 -10.11
N SER A 183 -0.06 10.05 -10.20
CA SER A 183 0.46 10.75 -9.02
C SER A 183 -0.64 11.08 -7.99
N ASN A 184 -1.92 10.86 -8.34
CA ASN A 184 -3.06 10.79 -7.44
C ASN A 184 -3.58 9.37 -7.15
N PHE A 185 -3.09 8.33 -7.84
CA PHE A 185 -3.21 6.94 -7.41
C PHE A 185 -2.08 6.65 -6.42
N GLU A 186 -2.06 7.40 -5.34
CA GLU A 186 -1.42 6.95 -4.12
C GLU A 186 -2.09 5.60 -3.80
N CYS A 187 -1.30 4.52 -3.87
CA CYS A 187 -1.69 3.23 -3.33
C CYS A 187 -1.93 3.45 -1.83
N MET A 188 -3.12 3.93 -1.50
CA MET A 188 -3.52 4.17 -0.13
C MET A 188 -3.65 2.80 0.52
N LEU A 189 -2.72 2.47 1.40
CA LEU A 189 -2.80 1.27 2.25
C LEU A 189 -4.07 1.28 3.12
N VAL A 190 -4.65 2.46 3.30
CA VAL A 190 -5.90 2.68 4.04
C VAL A 190 -7.02 2.98 3.06
N ASN A 191 -7.86 1.99 2.80
CA ASN A 191 -8.99 2.12 1.90
C ASN A 191 -10.02 3.11 2.47
N THR A 192 -10.43 4.08 1.64
CA THR A 192 -11.57 4.93 1.96
C THR A 192 -12.85 4.40 1.32
N VAL A 193 -14.00 4.83 1.84
CA VAL A 193 -15.29 4.52 1.22
C VAL A 193 -15.37 5.06 -0.21
N ARG A 194 -14.65 6.16 -0.52
CA ARG A 194 -14.60 6.71 -1.88
C ARG A 194 -13.83 5.80 -2.83
N ASP A 195 -12.68 5.27 -2.40
CA ASP A 195 -11.89 4.34 -3.20
C ASP A 195 -12.69 3.08 -3.50
N ASN A 196 -13.49 2.63 -2.52
CA ASN A 196 -14.37 1.48 -2.70
C ASN A 196 -15.55 1.73 -3.66
N PHE A 197 -15.84 2.98 -4.05
CA PHE A 197 -16.79 3.24 -5.14
C PHE A 197 -16.23 2.92 -6.51
N GLU A 198 -14.91 2.87 -6.65
CA GLU A 198 -14.27 2.48 -7.89
C GLU A 198 -14.63 1.04 -8.23
N GLY A 199 -14.98 0.81 -9.49
CA GLY A 199 -15.47 -0.49 -9.96
C GLY A 199 -16.96 -0.76 -9.70
N HIS A 200 -17.69 0.17 -9.08
CA HIS A 200 -19.16 0.09 -8.92
C HIS A 200 -19.86 1.20 -9.70
N THR A 201 -20.98 0.86 -10.34
CA THR A 201 -21.82 1.87 -11.01
C THR A 201 -22.56 2.74 -9.99
N LYS A 202 -23.02 3.93 -10.40
CA LYS A 202 -23.87 4.78 -9.55
C LYS A 202 -25.12 4.03 -9.07
N HIS A 203 -25.65 3.11 -9.89
CA HIS A 203 -26.77 2.27 -9.55
C HIS A 203 -26.41 1.27 -8.44
N ASP A 204 -25.25 0.58 -8.56
CA ASP A 204 -24.80 -0.38 -7.55
C ASP A 204 -24.55 0.31 -6.20
N ILE A 205 -23.96 1.50 -6.22
CA ILE A 205 -23.75 2.31 -5.00
C ILE A 205 -25.10 2.70 -4.36
N ALA A 206 -26.08 3.12 -5.18
CA ALA A 206 -27.40 3.45 -4.69
C ALA A 206 -28.10 2.24 -4.08
N LYS A 207 -28.02 1.07 -4.75
CA LYS A 207 -28.59 -0.19 -4.26
C LYS A 207 -27.86 -0.70 -3.00
N ALA A 208 -26.56 -0.56 -2.92
CA ALA A 208 -25.80 -0.87 -1.70
C ALA A 208 -26.22 -0.01 -0.50
N LYS A 209 -26.45 1.30 -0.72
CA LYS A 209 -27.02 2.20 0.31
C LYS A 209 -28.43 1.79 0.72
N GLU A 210 -29.26 1.42 -0.24
CA GLU A 210 -30.61 0.94 0.01
C GLU A 210 -30.60 -0.35 0.82
N ALA A 211 -29.67 -1.28 0.51
CA ALA A 211 -29.48 -2.52 1.27
C ALA A 211 -29.13 -2.22 2.74
N ARG A 212 -28.19 -1.30 3.03
CA ARG A 212 -27.85 -0.89 4.41
C ARG A 212 -29.03 -0.25 5.11
N ARG A 213 -29.78 0.62 4.40
CA ARG A 213 -30.97 1.24 4.96
C ARG A 213 -32.04 0.20 5.31
N LEU A 214 -32.32 -0.73 4.41
CA LEU A 214 -33.31 -1.81 4.65
C LEU A 214 -32.88 -2.68 5.83
N GLN A 215 -31.61 -3.08 5.90
CA GLN A 215 -31.04 -3.84 7.01
C GLN A 215 -31.30 -3.14 8.35
N GLY A 216 -31.09 -1.81 8.40
CA GLY A 216 -31.40 -1.01 9.59
C GLY A 216 -32.89 -0.99 9.94
N MET A 217 -33.76 -0.87 8.95
CA MET A 217 -35.23 -0.81 9.14
C MET A 217 -35.82 -2.12 9.67
N ILE A 218 -35.22 -3.26 9.36
CA ILE A 218 -35.69 -4.59 9.83
C ILE A 218 -34.96 -5.05 11.11
N GLY A 219 -34.36 -4.14 11.88
CA GLY A 219 -33.78 -4.42 13.19
C GLY A 219 -32.33 -4.90 13.16
N ASN A 220 -31.56 -4.51 12.13
CA ASN A 220 -30.14 -4.81 11.99
C ASN A 220 -29.81 -6.32 12.09
N PRO A 221 -30.42 -7.22 11.28
CA PRO A 221 -29.95 -8.59 11.22
C PRO A 221 -28.47 -8.63 10.83
N THR A 222 -27.76 -9.70 11.19
CA THR A 222 -26.38 -9.86 10.71
C THR A 222 -26.35 -9.94 9.18
N ASP A 223 -25.24 -9.59 8.55
CA ASP A 223 -25.10 -9.67 7.09
C ASP A 223 -25.44 -11.07 6.54
N LYS A 224 -25.10 -12.12 7.31
CA LYS A 224 -25.42 -13.51 6.96
C LYS A 224 -26.94 -13.76 7.01
N GLU A 225 -27.59 -13.33 8.06
CA GLU A 225 -29.04 -13.46 8.24
C GLU A 225 -29.78 -12.65 7.17
N PHE A 226 -29.36 -11.40 6.94
CA PHE A 226 -29.99 -10.54 5.94
C PHE A 226 -29.87 -11.11 4.51
N LYS A 227 -28.69 -11.62 4.15
CA LYS A 227 -28.51 -12.35 2.88
C LYS A 227 -29.43 -13.57 2.77
N GLY A 228 -29.63 -14.31 3.85
CA GLY A 228 -30.58 -15.41 3.91
C GLY A 228 -32.01 -14.94 3.63
N MET A 229 -32.48 -13.92 4.33
CA MET A 229 -33.80 -13.34 4.15
C MET A 229 -34.08 -12.88 2.72
N VAL A 230 -33.11 -12.22 2.09
CA VAL A 230 -33.22 -11.75 0.71
C VAL A 230 -33.18 -12.91 -0.28
N ARG A 231 -32.31 -13.90 -0.09
CA ARG A 231 -32.20 -15.10 -0.94
C ARG A 231 -33.46 -15.93 -0.93
N GLU A 232 -34.03 -16.15 0.24
CA GLU A 232 -35.23 -16.96 0.44
C GLU A 232 -36.54 -16.19 0.18
N LYS A 233 -36.43 -14.92 -0.26
CA LYS A 233 -37.57 -14.05 -0.57
C LYS A 233 -38.56 -13.89 0.59
N LEU A 234 -38.05 -13.86 1.83
CA LEU A 234 -38.86 -13.70 3.03
C LEU A 234 -39.46 -12.30 3.16
N ILE A 235 -38.95 -11.33 2.41
CA ILE A 235 -39.45 -9.96 2.36
C ILE A 235 -40.16 -9.76 1.02
N THR A 236 -41.50 -9.62 1.06
CA THR A 236 -42.31 -9.36 -0.14
C THR A 236 -41.92 -8.01 -0.75
N ASN A 237 -41.83 -7.93 -2.09
CA ASN A 237 -41.38 -6.72 -2.82
C ASN A 237 -40.04 -6.14 -2.34
N CYS A 238 -39.11 -7.03 -1.97
CA CYS A 238 -37.78 -6.62 -1.53
C CYS A 238 -37.07 -5.83 -2.64
N PRO A 239 -36.67 -4.57 -2.38
CA PRO A 239 -36.07 -3.70 -3.42
C PRO A 239 -34.62 -4.01 -3.69
N VAL A 240 -33.97 -4.92 -2.91
CA VAL A 240 -32.55 -5.25 -2.99
C VAL A 240 -32.32 -6.73 -3.24
N THR A 241 -31.21 -7.04 -3.87
CA THR A 241 -30.73 -8.39 -4.16
C THR A 241 -29.63 -8.81 -3.21
N VAL A 242 -29.26 -10.10 -3.21
CA VAL A 242 -28.09 -10.60 -2.45
C VAL A 242 -26.81 -9.90 -2.89
N GLN A 243 -26.67 -9.61 -4.20
CA GLN A 243 -25.53 -8.89 -4.73
C GLN A 243 -25.42 -7.46 -4.16
N ASP A 244 -26.55 -6.76 -3.98
CA ASP A 244 -26.58 -5.43 -3.38
C ASP A 244 -26.10 -5.45 -1.93
N VAL A 245 -26.45 -6.49 -1.16
CA VAL A 245 -25.95 -6.69 0.20
C VAL A 245 -24.46 -6.98 0.20
N GLU A 246 -23.94 -7.73 -0.78
CA GLU A 246 -22.50 -7.98 -0.93
C GLU A 246 -21.75 -6.73 -1.33
N ASN A 247 -22.28 -5.96 -2.26
CA ASN A 247 -21.72 -4.66 -2.65
C ASN A 247 -21.70 -3.70 -1.46
N ALA A 248 -22.75 -3.69 -0.62
CA ALA A 248 -22.78 -2.90 0.59
C ALA A 248 -21.65 -3.27 1.56
N ASN A 249 -21.35 -4.55 1.70
CA ASN A 249 -20.21 -5.00 2.52
C ASN A 249 -18.85 -4.64 1.92
N ARG A 250 -18.70 -4.72 0.60
CA ARG A 250 -17.45 -4.34 -0.08
C ARG A 250 -17.18 -2.84 0.03
N ILE A 251 -18.22 -2.02 -0.17
CA ILE A 251 -18.13 -0.56 -0.19
C ILE A 251 -18.01 0.02 1.21
N PHE A 252 -18.90 -0.37 2.12
CA PHE A 252 -19.04 0.25 3.45
C PHE A 252 -18.41 -0.56 4.57
N GLY A 253 -17.91 -1.76 4.28
CA GLY A 253 -17.46 -2.73 5.28
C GLY A 253 -18.60 -3.39 6.05
N PRO A 254 -18.30 -4.14 7.12
CA PRO A 254 -19.30 -4.75 7.99
C PRO A 254 -20.28 -3.73 8.57
N ASP A 255 -21.51 -4.16 8.85
CA ASP A 255 -22.51 -3.26 9.43
C ASP A 255 -22.12 -2.75 10.81
N LEU A 256 -22.03 -1.43 10.94
CA LEU A 256 -21.57 -0.74 12.16
C LEU A 256 -22.49 -0.99 13.35
N ALA A 257 -23.82 -1.05 13.12
CA ALA A 257 -24.79 -1.31 14.17
C ALA A 257 -24.61 -2.71 14.77
N ASN A 258 -24.33 -3.71 13.91
CA ASN A 258 -24.00 -5.07 14.34
C ASN A 258 -22.71 -5.13 15.15
N LEU A 259 -21.64 -4.45 14.70
CA LEU A 259 -20.37 -4.42 15.44
C LEU A 259 -20.56 -3.81 16.83
N ARG A 260 -21.35 -2.75 16.95
CA ARG A 260 -21.60 -2.06 18.21
C ARG A 260 -22.58 -2.77 19.12
N GLY A 261 -23.62 -3.39 18.55
CA GLY A 261 -24.70 -4.01 19.31
C GLY A 261 -24.51 -5.49 19.58
N LYS A 262 -23.98 -6.24 18.60
CA LYS A 262 -23.96 -7.71 18.65
C LYS A 262 -22.57 -8.33 18.89
N THR A 263 -21.54 -7.51 19.08
CA THR A 263 -20.20 -8.03 19.42
C THR A 263 -20.23 -8.74 20.76
N ILE A 264 -19.81 -10.00 20.78
CA ILE A 264 -19.77 -10.83 21.99
C ILE A 264 -18.35 -10.97 22.49
N ARG A 265 -18.21 -11.10 23.81
CA ARG A 265 -16.96 -11.45 24.46
C ARG A 265 -16.58 -12.88 24.11
N THR A 266 -15.38 -13.10 23.61
CA THR A 266 -14.84 -14.43 23.38
C THR A 266 -13.91 -14.81 24.52
N LYS A 267 -13.82 -16.14 24.79
CA LYS A 267 -12.88 -16.68 25.78
C LYS A 267 -11.45 -16.18 25.50
N PRO A 268 -10.71 -15.73 26.53
CA PRO A 268 -9.30 -15.36 26.36
C PRO A 268 -8.49 -16.54 25.81
N GLU A 269 -7.59 -16.26 24.88
CA GLU A 269 -6.63 -17.27 24.42
C GLU A 269 -5.49 -17.40 25.43
N HIS A 270 -4.86 -18.57 25.45
CA HIS A 270 -3.69 -18.81 26.30
C HIS A 270 -2.54 -17.86 25.94
N VAL A 271 -1.80 -17.44 26.96
CA VAL A 271 -0.62 -16.60 26.79
C VAL A 271 0.47 -17.41 26.08
N ARG A 272 1.01 -16.86 24.98
CA ARG A 272 2.13 -17.45 24.27
C ARG A 272 3.43 -17.14 25.00
N ILE A 273 4.29 -18.15 25.15
CA ILE A 273 5.57 -18.07 25.87
C ILE A 273 6.75 -18.60 25.02
N GLU A 274 6.57 -18.73 23.71
CA GLU A 274 7.61 -19.19 22.81
C GLU A 274 8.61 -18.06 22.54
N TYR A 275 9.86 -18.27 22.95
CA TYR A 275 10.95 -17.33 22.77
C TYR A 275 12.01 -17.87 21.82
N VAL A 276 12.63 -16.96 21.07
CA VAL A 276 13.79 -17.31 20.24
C VAL A 276 14.97 -17.65 21.14
N GLN A 277 15.53 -18.83 20.94
CA GLN A 277 16.73 -19.26 21.66
C GLN A 277 17.96 -18.65 21.01
N ILE A 278 18.67 -17.81 21.74
CA ILE A 278 19.96 -17.25 21.34
C ILE A 278 21.04 -17.95 22.14
N PRO A 279 22.07 -18.55 21.50
CA PRO A 279 23.16 -19.25 22.20
C PRO A 279 23.85 -18.34 23.24
N ARG A 280 24.23 -18.89 24.36
CA ARG A 280 24.93 -18.14 25.42
C ARG A 280 26.26 -17.62 24.94
N ASP A 281 27.01 -18.43 24.21
CA ASP A 281 28.31 -18.05 23.64
C ASP A 281 28.22 -16.84 22.72
N PHE A 282 27.12 -16.75 21.93
CA PHE A 282 26.85 -15.58 21.11
C PHE A 282 26.65 -14.31 21.95
N VAL A 283 25.92 -14.43 23.08
CA VAL A 283 25.69 -13.29 23.99
C VAL A 283 26.99 -12.87 24.67
N GLU A 284 27.78 -13.84 25.13
CA GLU A 284 29.07 -13.56 25.79
C GLU A 284 30.08 -12.93 24.81
N LEU A 285 30.16 -13.42 23.56
CA LEU A 285 31.03 -12.84 22.53
C LEU A 285 30.71 -11.36 22.24
N HIS A 286 29.43 -11.00 22.29
CA HIS A 286 28.95 -9.64 21.97
C HIS A 286 28.46 -8.87 23.22
N LYS A 287 28.88 -9.30 24.40
CA LYS A 287 28.39 -8.81 25.68
C LYS A 287 28.49 -7.30 25.85
N TYR A 288 29.58 -6.71 25.42
CA TYR A 288 29.85 -5.28 25.58
C TYR A 288 29.36 -4.49 24.38
N VAL A 289 28.47 -3.54 24.64
CA VAL A 289 27.79 -2.75 23.61
C VAL A 289 28.24 -1.31 23.68
N THR A 290 28.57 -0.76 22.50
CA THR A 290 28.72 0.68 22.31
C THR A 290 27.41 1.25 21.80
N LEU A 291 26.82 2.17 22.53
CA LEU A 291 25.62 2.89 22.17
C LEU A 291 25.99 4.20 21.46
N VAL A 292 25.26 4.57 20.42
CA VAL A 292 25.30 5.90 19.79
C VAL A 292 23.96 6.56 19.96
N ALA A 293 23.92 7.85 20.30
CA ALA A 293 22.66 8.56 20.52
C ALA A 293 22.70 10.00 19.99
N ASP A 294 21.54 10.48 19.57
CA ASP A 294 21.30 11.85 19.13
C ASP A 294 19.83 12.25 19.35
N VAL A 295 19.54 13.55 19.31
CA VAL A 295 18.18 14.09 19.43
C VAL A 295 17.72 14.62 18.08
N MET A 296 16.60 14.11 17.59
CA MET A 296 15.92 14.65 16.42
C MET A 296 14.57 15.27 16.78
N PHE A 297 14.09 16.15 15.92
CA PHE A 297 12.79 16.80 16.08
C PHE A 297 11.86 16.45 14.92
N VAL A 298 10.62 16.08 15.24
CA VAL A 298 9.55 15.84 14.27
C VAL A 298 8.39 16.76 14.62
N ASN A 299 8.05 17.68 13.74
CA ASN A 299 7.04 18.73 14.01
C ASN A 299 7.28 19.48 15.35
N GLY A 300 8.54 19.66 15.73
CA GLY A 300 8.91 20.29 17.00
C GLY A 300 8.91 19.35 18.22
N LEU A 301 8.47 18.11 18.08
CA LEU A 301 8.52 17.10 19.13
C LEU A 301 9.93 16.49 19.20
N PRO A 302 10.62 16.56 20.36
CA PRO A 302 11.96 15.99 20.50
C PRO A 302 11.94 14.50 20.75
N PHE A 303 12.83 13.78 20.08
CA PHE A 303 13.01 12.34 20.22
C PHE A 303 14.49 12.03 20.46
N LEU A 304 14.78 11.26 21.51
CA LEU A 304 16.07 10.63 21.69
C LEU A 304 16.11 9.37 20.81
N VAL A 305 17.03 9.35 19.85
CA VAL A 305 17.29 8.19 19.00
C VAL A 305 18.58 7.57 19.44
N THR A 306 18.57 6.26 19.71
CA THR A 306 19.81 5.53 19.99
C THR A 306 19.99 4.36 19.03
N SER A 307 21.21 3.93 18.83
CA SER A 307 21.52 2.71 18.10
C SER A 307 22.77 2.05 18.70
N SER A 308 22.78 0.72 18.82
CA SER A 308 23.98 -0.01 19.22
C SER A 308 24.89 -0.29 18.03
N ARG A 309 26.20 -0.24 18.26
CA ARG A 309 27.18 -0.82 17.33
C ARG A 309 27.08 -2.36 17.41
N GLY A 310 27.25 -3.01 16.30
CA GLY A 310 27.15 -4.48 16.22
C GLY A 310 25.70 -4.97 16.18
N ILE A 311 24.96 -4.99 17.27
CA ILE A 311 23.57 -5.45 17.32
C ILE A 311 22.68 -4.63 16.39
N SER A 312 22.99 -3.35 16.21
CA SER A 312 22.25 -2.41 15.36
C SER A 312 20.78 -2.20 15.80
N LEU A 313 20.44 -2.52 17.06
CA LEU A 313 19.13 -2.18 17.62
C LEU A 313 18.98 -0.66 17.66
N VAL A 314 17.93 -0.15 17.07
CA VAL A 314 17.53 1.26 17.13
C VAL A 314 16.45 1.43 18.17
N THR A 315 16.58 2.43 19.04
CA THR A 315 15.48 2.86 19.91
C THR A 315 15.10 4.30 19.64
N ILE A 316 13.85 4.64 19.89
CA ILE A 316 13.36 6.01 19.76
C ILE A 316 12.42 6.29 20.93
N GLU A 317 12.67 7.40 21.64
CA GLU A 317 11.91 7.76 22.83
C GLU A 317 11.51 9.23 22.76
N TYR A 318 10.21 9.48 22.86
CA TYR A 318 9.70 10.86 22.94
C TYR A 318 10.12 11.52 24.24
N LEU A 319 10.70 12.70 24.14
CA LEU A 319 11.14 13.50 25.27
C LEU A 319 10.11 14.58 25.59
N LYS A 320 9.44 14.49 26.74
CA LYS A 320 8.54 15.57 27.20
C LYS A 320 9.30 16.87 27.49
N SER A 321 10.57 16.76 27.85
CA SER A 321 11.51 17.87 28.06
C SER A 321 12.94 17.40 27.81
N ARG A 322 13.87 18.33 27.55
CA ARG A 322 15.31 18.04 27.32
C ARG A 322 16.17 18.29 28.57
N THR A 323 15.58 18.23 29.75
CA THR A 323 16.33 18.34 31.01
C THR A 323 17.26 17.14 31.19
N ALA A 324 18.41 17.34 31.86
CA ALA A 324 19.35 16.26 32.17
C ALA A 324 18.65 15.07 32.87
N LYS A 325 17.82 15.35 33.86
CA LYS A 325 17.03 14.32 34.57
C LYS A 325 16.16 13.47 33.65
N ARG A 326 15.53 14.09 32.61
CA ARG A 326 14.69 13.36 31.66
C ARG A 326 15.51 12.54 30.69
N LEU A 327 16.61 13.09 30.20
CA LEU A 327 17.54 12.38 29.31
C LEU A 327 18.13 11.15 30.01
N ILE A 328 18.62 11.28 31.25
CA ILE A 328 19.12 10.16 32.05
C ILE A 328 18.08 9.08 32.21
N HIS A 329 16.89 9.41 32.68
CA HIS A 329 15.82 8.43 32.86
C HIS A 329 15.50 7.68 31.56
N THR A 330 15.56 8.38 30.42
CA THR A 330 15.31 7.76 29.10
C THR A 330 16.47 6.83 28.71
N LEU A 331 17.71 7.25 28.93
CA LEU A 331 18.91 6.44 28.64
C LEU A 331 18.97 5.19 29.53
N GLU A 332 18.66 5.31 30.83
CA GLU A 332 18.59 4.17 31.74
C GLU A 332 17.55 3.13 31.30
N ARG A 333 16.41 3.57 30.76
CA ARG A 333 15.42 2.66 30.16
C ARG A 333 16.01 1.90 28.96
N VAL A 334 16.74 2.59 28.09
CA VAL A 334 17.40 1.98 26.94
C VAL A 334 18.48 0.99 27.41
N ILE A 335 19.35 1.39 28.37
CA ILE A 335 20.38 0.52 28.95
C ILE A 335 19.75 -0.74 29.55
N ARG A 336 18.64 -0.60 30.25
CA ARG A 336 17.90 -1.73 30.83
C ARG A 336 17.42 -2.72 29.79
N ILE A 337 17.00 -2.25 28.59
CA ILE A 337 16.60 -3.14 27.48
C ILE A 337 17.77 -4.09 27.11
N TYR A 338 18.98 -3.58 27.03
CA TYR A 338 20.16 -4.41 26.78
C TYR A 338 20.50 -5.34 27.96
N GLY A 339 20.42 -4.83 29.17
CA GLY A 339 20.70 -5.59 30.39
C GLY A 339 19.78 -6.80 30.57
N THR A 340 18.49 -6.69 30.28
CA THR A 340 17.53 -7.80 30.34
C THR A 340 17.84 -8.90 29.32
N ALA A 341 18.58 -8.58 28.24
CA ALA A 341 19.01 -9.54 27.22
C ALA A 341 20.41 -10.12 27.48
N GLY A 342 21.09 -9.69 28.55
CA GLY A 342 22.43 -10.15 28.95
C GLY A 342 23.57 -9.30 28.37
N PHE A 343 23.28 -8.15 27.75
CA PHE A 343 24.28 -7.22 27.21
C PHE A 343 24.56 -6.08 28.19
N ILE A 344 25.79 -5.59 28.16
CA ILE A 344 26.26 -4.48 28.99
C ILE A 344 26.61 -3.30 28.10
N VAL A 345 25.92 -2.19 28.26
CA VAL A 345 26.30 -0.93 27.59
C VAL A 345 27.49 -0.35 28.33
N GLN A 346 28.66 -0.50 27.73
CA GLN A 346 29.93 -0.05 28.32
C GLN A 346 30.28 1.37 27.91
N THR A 347 30.02 1.72 26.64
CA THR A 347 30.39 3.03 26.06
C THR A 347 29.19 3.66 25.39
N ALA A 348 29.04 4.96 25.52
CA ALA A 348 28.04 5.74 24.83
C ALA A 348 28.72 6.89 24.07
N LEU A 349 28.55 6.89 22.73
CA LEU A 349 29.01 7.96 21.84
C LEU A 349 27.85 8.92 21.63
N MET A 350 28.01 10.13 22.06
CA MET A 350 26.97 11.15 22.04
C MET A 350 27.54 12.49 21.64
N ASP A 351 26.69 13.42 21.30
CA ASP A 351 27.09 14.77 20.98
C ASP A 351 27.39 15.56 22.31
N MET A 352 28.13 16.67 22.19
CA MET A 352 28.59 17.46 23.35
C MET A 352 27.45 17.96 24.28
N GLU A 353 26.21 18.06 23.79
CA GLU A 353 25.06 18.38 24.67
C GLU A 353 24.88 17.39 25.81
N PHE A 354 25.32 16.16 25.64
CA PHE A 354 25.16 15.09 26.62
C PHE A 354 26.29 15.07 27.67
N GLU A 355 27.31 15.97 27.55
CA GLU A 355 28.41 16.05 28.51
C GLU A 355 27.94 16.24 29.95
N LYS A 356 26.85 17.01 30.13
CA LYS A 356 26.18 17.20 31.44
C LYS A 356 25.64 15.94 32.08
N LEU A 357 25.64 14.81 31.36
CA LEU A 357 25.16 13.51 31.87
C LEU A 357 26.29 12.62 32.36
N ARG A 358 27.57 13.02 32.20
CA ARG A 358 28.75 12.21 32.50
C ARG A 358 28.73 11.65 33.92
N ASP A 359 28.51 12.54 34.90
CA ASP A 359 28.53 12.17 36.31
C ASP A 359 27.28 11.41 36.75
N MET A 360 26.23 11.44 35.90
CA MET A 360 24.96 10.79 36.17
C MET A 360 24.86 9.36 35.61
N LEU A 361 25.89 8.91 34.86
CA LEU A 361 25.99 7.57 34.27
C LEU A 361 27.30 6.87 34.69
N PRO A 362 27.48 6.53 35.94
CA PRO A 362 28.76 6.06 36.47
C PRO A 362 29.23 4.74 35.86
N ASN A 363 28.31 3.90 35.36
CA ASN A 363 28.63 2.59 34.76
C ASN A 363 28.81 2.61 33.24
N VAL A 364 28.75 3.77 32.60
CA VAL A 364 28.85 3.93 31.15
C VAL A 364 29.90 4.98 30.84
N THR A 365 30.92 4.58 30.10
CA THR A 365 31.94 5.54 29.60
C THR A 365 31.34 6.45 28.55
N LEU A 366 31.08 7.69 28.90
CA LEU A 366 30.56 8.69 27.97
C LEU A 366 31.71 9.26 27.14
N ASN A 367 31.63 9.07 25.83
CA ASN A 367 32.52 9.69 24.86
C ASN A 367 31.72 10.70 24.03
N THR A 368 32.01 11.98 24.25
CA THR A 368 31.33 13.07 23.54
C THR A 368 32.19 13.54 22.37
N THR A 369 31.54 13.70 21.21
CA THR A 369 32.23 14.23 20.01
C THR A 369 32.43 15.74 20.13
N ALA A 370 33.52 16.24 19.54
CA ALA A 370 33.79 17.68 19.45
C ALA A 370 32.71 18.39 18.58
N ALA A 371 32.62 19.71 18.70
CA ALA A 371 31.53 20.53 18.14
C ALA A 371 31.32 20.42 16.60
N ARG A 372 32.27 19.84 15.86
CA ARG A 372 32.21 19.62 14.41
C ARG A 372 32.35 18.15 13.98
N GLU A 373 32.46 17.25 14.94
CA GLU A 373 32.52 15.82 14.67
C GLU A 373 31.10 15.26 14.70
N HIS A 374 30.74 14.52 13.67
CA HIS A 374 29.41 13.89 13.55
C HIS A 374 29.49 12.39 13.77
N VAL A 375 28.54 11.86 14.52
CA VAL A 375 28.40 10.41 14.69
C VAL A 375 27.63 9.85 13.48
N GLY A 376 28.31 9.68 12.34
CA GLY A 376 27.70 9.34 11.05
C GLY A 376 26.80 8.07 11.04
N LYS A 377 26.99 7.17 12.04
CA LYS A 377 26.11 5.98 12.18
C LYS A 377 24.71 6.34 12.64
N ILE A 378 24.55 7.23 13.61
CA ILE A 378 23.22 7.61 14.12
C ILE A 378 22.48 8.48 13.10
N GLU A 379 23.16 9.37 12.40
CA GLU A 379 22.58 10.20 11.35
C GLU A 379 21.97 9.34 10.23
N ARG A 380 22.69 8.28 9.82
CA ARG A 380 22.18 7.32 8.83
C ARG A 380 20.89 6.61 9.32
N LYS A 381 20.85 6.20 10.60
CA LYS A 381 19.65 5.59 11.19
C LYS A 381 18.49 6.57 11.27
N ILE A 382 18.75 7.81 11.67
CA ILE A 382 17.77 8.90 11.68
C ILE A 382 17.21 9.15 10.27
N ARG A 383 18.07 9.13 9.23
CA ARG A 383 17.64 9.26 7.84
C ARG A 383 16.64 8.16 7.47
N VAL A 384 16.94 6.89 7.74
CA VAL A 384 16.06 5.76 7.44
C VAL A 384 14.72 5.88 8.19
N VAL A 385 14.72 6.33 9.46
CA VAL A 385 13.47 6.59 10.19
C VAL A 385 12.61 7.63 9.47
N LYS A 386 13.22 8.71 8.99
CA LYS A 386 12.53 9.79 8.26
C LYS A 386 11.95 9.30 6.94
N GLU A 387 12.72 8.53 6.17
CA GLU A 387 12.28 7.96 4.89
C GLU A 387 11.06 7.06 5.10
N ARG A 388 11.11 6.15 6.08
CA ARG A 388 9.98 5.27 6.42
C ARG A 388 8.76 6.05 6.93
N ALA A 389 8.97 7.06 7.74
CA ALA A 389 7.88 7.89 8.25
C ALA A 389 7.17 8.66 7.12
N ARG A 390 7.94 9.20 6.15
CA ARG A 390 7.37 9.86 4.96
C ARG A 390 6.59 8.86 4.10
N SER A 391 7.18 7.69 3.83
CA SER A 391 6.49 6.64 3.06
C SER A 391 5.21 6.17 3.74
N THR A 392 5.19 6.03 5.07
CA THR A 392 3.96 5.70 5.80
C THR A 392 2.95 6.84 5.76
N MET A 393 3.43 8.10 5.83
CA MET A 393 2.57 9.28 5.78
C MET A 393 1.91 9.45 4.40
N SER A 394 2.59 9.10 3.31
CA SER A 394 2.06 9.25 1.94
C SER A 394 0.87 8.34 1.66
N VAL A 395 0.73 7.24 2.39
CA VAL A 395 -0.33 6.22 2.18
C VAL A 395 -1.52 6.34 3.15
N ILE A 396 -1.58 7.40 3.97
CA ILE A 396 -2.71 7.68 4.85
C ILE A 396 -3.53 8.90 4.35
N PRO A 397 -4.88 8.84 4.43
CA PRO A 397 -5.75 9.82 3.76
C PRO A 397 -5.90 11.17 4.50
N TYR A 398 -5.38 11.29 5.72
CA TYR A 398 -5.43 12.53 6.52
C TYR A 398 -4.03 13.16 6.63
N LYS A 399 -3.96 14.50 6.67
CA LYS A 399 -2.69 15.24 6.57
C LYS A 399 -2.29 15.95 7.87
N LEU A 400 -3.25 16.20 8.77
CA LEU A 400 -3.01 16.80 10.08
C LEU A 400 -2.88 15.71 11.14
N LEU A 401 -1.63 15.41 11.52
CA LEU A 401 -1.35 14.34 12.49
C LEU A 401 -1.38 14.89 13.93
N PRO A 402 -2.27 14.38 14.79
CA PRO A 402 -2.18 14.60 16.24
C PRO A 402 -0.83 14.16 16.79
N LYS A 403 -0.34 14.80 17.85
CA LYS A 403 0.97 14.49 18.45
C LYS A 403 1.14 13.02 18.79
N LEU A 404 0.09 12.38 19.30
CA LEU A 404 0.11 10.96 19.61
C LEU A 404 0.38 10.10 18.37
N VAL A 405 -0.23 10.44 17.24
CA VAL A 405 -0.02 9.72 15.97
C VAL A 405 1.43 9.88 15.50
N ILE A 406 2.00 11.09 15.60
CA ILE A 406 3.41 11.33 15.26
C ILE A 406 4.34 10.48 16.14
N ILE A 407 4.10 10.46 17.45
CA ILE A 407 4.92 9.69 18.40
C ILE A 407 4.87 8.20 18.07
N GLU A 408 3.68 7.66 17.85
CA GLU A 408 3.52 6.24 17.57
C GLU A 408 3.98 5.88 16.14
N LEU A 409 3.91 6.80 15.18
CA LEU A 409 4.51 6.61 13.85
C LEU A 409 6.04 6.42 13.95
N MET A 410 6.72 7.21 14.79
CA MET A 410 8.15 7.03 15.00
C MET A 410 8.47 5.67 15.65
N HIS A 411 7.69 5.26 16.65
CA HIS A 411 7.81 3.93 17.25
C HIS A 411 7.55 2.80 16.25
N PHE A 412 6.53 2.96 15.41
CA PHE A 412 6.18 2.01 14.35
C PHE A 412 7.34 1.82 13.35
N CYS A 413 7.92 2.91 12.85
CA CYS A 413 9.06 2.86 11.93
C CYS A 413 10.25 2.11 12.54
N VAL A 414 10.58 2.41 13.79
CA VAL A 414 11.72 1.80 14.48
C VAL A 414 11.45 0.32 14.82
N MET A 415 10.22 -0.03 15.19
CA MET A 415 9.84 -1.43 15.40
C MET A 415 10.13 -2.29 14.17
N TRP A 416 9.70 -1.81 12.99
CA TRP A 416 9.95 -2.54 11.74
C TRP A 416 11.41 -2.52 11.30
N MET A 417 12.17 -1.45 11.60
CA MET A 417 13.62 -1.44 11.35
C MET A 417 14.36 -2.52 12.13
N ASN A 418 13.92 -2.80 13.35
CA ASN A 418 14.53 -3.80 14.23
C ASN A 418 14.05 -5.24 13.95
N SER A 419 13.02 -5.42 13.13
CA SER A 419 12.36 -6.71 12.93
C SER A 419 13.06 -7.62 11.91
N PHE A 420 14.06 -7.10 11.21
CA PHE A 420 14.80 -7.84 10.18
C PHE A 420 16.31 -7.80 10.43
N PRO A 421 17.06 -8.85 10.04
CA PRO A 421 18.52 -8.86 10.13
C PRO A 421 19.14 -7.68 9.36
N VAL A 422 20.24 -7.16 9.88
CA VAL A 422 20.95 -6.02 9.28
C VAL A 422 22.25 -6.53 8.64
N LYS A 423 22.49 -6.23 7.36
CA LYS A 423 23.69 -6.67 6.61
C LYS A 423 25.02 -6.39 7.30
N SER A 424 25.12 -5.33 8.09
CA SER A 424 26.32 -4.97 8.87
C SER A 424 26.19 -5.27 10.36
N GLY A 425 25.24 -6.14 10.75
CA GLY A 425 25.00 -6.55 12.13
C GLY A 425 25.87 -7.75 12.53
N ILE A 426 25.80 -8.12 13.81
CA ILE A 426 26.50 -9.29 14.37
C ILE A 426 25.89 -10.63 13.96
N SER A 427 24.72 -10.61 13.31
CA SER A 427 24.02 -11.81 12.87
C SER A 427 23.27 -11.55 11.56
N GLU A 428 23.39 -12.48 10.63
CA GLU A 428 22.58 -12.53 9.41
C GLU A 428 21.28 -13.33 9.62
N LYS A 429 21.22 -14.13 10.68
CA LYS A 429 20.09 -15.00 11.01
C LYS A 429 19.06 -14.31 11.91
N TRP A 430 19.51 -13.60 12.93
CA TRP A 430 18.66 -12.98 13.93
C TRP A 430 18.57 -11.47 13.73
N SER A 431 17.37 -10.96 13.80
CA SER A 431 17.11 -9.51 13.80
C SER A 431 17.56 -8.88 15.13
N PRO A 432 17.84 -7.56 15.15
CA PRO A 432 18.12 -6.83 16.40
C PRO A 432 17.05 -7.06 17.47
N ARG A 433 15.80 -7.14 17.07
CA ARG A 433 14.66 -7.42 17.95
C ARG A 433 14.75 -8.84 18.53
N GLU A 434 14.99 -9.86 17.73
CA GLU A 434 15.13 -11.24 18.22
C GLU A 434 16.31 -11.39 19.17
N ILE A 435 17.44 -10.74 18.88
CA ILE A 435 18.62 -10.76 19.74
C ILE A 435 18.31 -10.19 21.13
N VAL A 436 17.56 -9.09 21.20
CA VAL A 436 17.35 -8.36 22.46
C VAL A 436 16.05 -8.75 23.15
N SER A 437 14.92 -8.80 22.43
CA SER A 437 13.62 -9.10 23.04
C SER A 437 13.26 -10.58 23.04
N ARG A 438 13.99 -11.42 22.31
CA ARG A 438 13.71 -12.85 22.09
C ARG A 438 12.36 -13.10 21.40
N HIS A 439 11.73 -12.08 20.81
CA HIS A 439 10.44 -12.18 20.17
C HIS A 439 10.59 -12.22 18.65
N LYS A 440 10.09 -13.29 18.03
CA LYS A 440 10.01 -13.45 16.58
C LYS A 440 8.81 -12.67 16.04
N LEU A 441 8.96 -12.21 14.80
CA LEU A 441 7.85 -11.63 14.06
C LEU A 441 6.90 -12.73 13.59
N ASP A 442 5.60 -12.53 13.77
CA ASP A 442 4.54 -13.40 13.27
C ASP A 442 3.55 -12.53 12.48
N ALA A 443 3.42 -12.79 11.18
CA ALA A 443 2.57 -12.01 10.28
C ALA A 443 1.09 -12.05 10.71
N LYS A 444 0.60 -13.20 11.19
CA LYS A 444 -0.78 -13.35 11.69
C LYS A 444 -1.06 -12.51 12.92
N MET A 445 -0.03 -12.14 13.69
CA MET A 445 -0.15 -11.36 14.92
C MET A 445 0.18 -9.87 14.71
N HIS A 446 1.18 -9.57 13.88
CA HIS A 446 1.76 -8.23 13.79
C HIS A 446 1.42 -7.50 12.48
N CYS A 447 0.86 -8.20 11.45
CA CYS A 447 0.53 -7.63 10.16
C CYS A 447 -0.98 -7.69 9.85
N LYS A 448 -1.84 -7.46 10.86
CA LYS A 448 -3.31 -7.56 10.72
C LYS A 448 -3.94 -6.34 10.07
N VAL A 449 -3.38 -5.17 10.31
CA VAL A 449 -3.96 -3.89 9.89
C VAL A 449 -2.84 -2.85 9.72
N PRO A 450 -2.90 -2.01 8.67
CA PRO A 450 -1.88 -1.01 8.43
C PRO A 450 -1.94 0.13 9.45
N PHE A 451 -0.82 0.85 9.59
CA PHE A 451 -0.77 2.08 10.37
C PHE A 451 -1.72 3.13 9.78
N GLY A 452 -2.47 3.78 10.61
CA GLY A 452 -3.40 4.83 10.17
C GLY A 452 -4.78 4.34 9.77
N ALA A 453 -5.03 3.03 9.67
CA ALA A 453 -6.34 2.48 9.31
C ALA A 453 -7.41 2.78 10.36
N TYR A 454 -8.64 2.96 9.91
CA TYR A 454 -9.81 3.08 10.76
C TYR A 454 -10.28 1.70 11.23
N CYS A 455 -10.56 1.57 12.51
CA CYS A 455 -11.01 0.33 13.11
C CYS A 455 -12.15 0.56 14.11
N GLU A 456 -13.09 -0.35 14.14
CA GLU A 456 -13.99 -0.56 15.29
C GLU A 456 -13.27 -1.41 16.32
N VAL A 457 -12.89 -0.81 17.42
CA VAL A 457 -12.06 -1.39 18.47
C VAL A 457 -12.94 -1.89 19.59
N HIS A 458 -12.78 -3.16 19.99
CA HIS A 458 -13.59 -3.72 21.06
C HIS A 458 -13.30 -3.00 22.39
N VAL A 459 -14.35 -2.54 23.03
CA VAL A 459 -14.27 -2.05 24.41
C VAL A 459 -14.20 -3.27 25.32
N ASP A 460 -13.27 -3.25 26.29
CA ASP A 460 -13.23 -4.26 27.38
C ASP A 460 -13.97 -3.70 28.59
N PRO A 461 -15.31 -3.73 28.64
CA PRO A 461 -16.02 -3.34 29.84
C PRO A 461 -15.93 -4.50 30.85
N ASP A 462 -15.99 -4.17 32.12
CA ASP A 462 -16.46 -5.13 33.10
C ASP A 462 -17.78 -5.72 32.64
N ILE A 463 -18.08 -6.96 33.05
CA ILE A 463 -19.26 -7.69 32.58
C ILE A 463 -20.52 -6.92 33.07
N THR A 464 -20.93 -5.94 32.27
CA THR A 464 -22.15 -5.17 32.51
C THR A 464 -23.15 -5.47 31.42
N ASN A 465 -24.39 -5.65 31.78
CA ASN A 465 -25.49 -5.82 30.84
C ASN A 465 -26.08 -4.45 30.45
N THR A 466 -25.17 -3.53 30.07
CA THR A 466 -25.54 -2.16 29.69
C THR A 466 -25.86 -2.08 28.19
N MET A 467 -26.61 -1.04 27.82
CA MET A 467 -26.92 -0.71 26.42
C MET A 467 -25.79 0.06 25.74
N GLU A 468 -24.61 0.19 26.37
CA GLU A 468 -23.46 0.86 25.81
C GLU A 468 -22.88 0.12 24.60
N PRO A 469 -22.33 0.87 23.61
CA PRO A 469 -21.70 0.26 22.44
C PRO A 469 -20.54 -0.66 22.84
N ARG A 470 -20.47 -1.82 22.21
CA ARG A 470 -19.41 -2.84 22.44
C ARG A 470 -18.12 -2.53 21.72
N THR A 471 -18.12 -1.58 20.81
CA THR A 471 -16.95 -1.12 20.07
C THR A 471 -16.89 0.40 20.05
N GLU A 472 -15.68 0.94 19.94
CA GLU A 472 -15.40 2.37 19.78
C GLU A 472 -14.56 2.65 18.52
N TRP A 473 -14.59 3.87 18.04
CA TRP A 473 -13.81 4.32 16.91
C TRP A 473 -12.33 4.49 17.26
N GLY A 474 -11.46 3.82 16.52
CA GLY A 474 -10.04 3.90 16.72
C GLY A 474 -9.24 4.01 15.43
N ILE A 475 -8.13 4.71 15.47
CA ILE A 475 -7.13 4.74 14.40
C ILE A 475 -5.96 3.87 14.81
N CYS A 476 -5.59 2.94 13.95
CA CYS A 476 -4.49 2.02 14.20
C CYS A 476 -3.15 2.77 14.31
N LEU A 477 -2.45 2.58 15.40
CA LEU A 477 -1.11 3.11 15.68
C LEU A 477 -0.03 2.03 15.59
N GLY A 478 -0.37 0.87 15.04
CA GLY A 478 0.50 -0.28 14.85
C GLY A 478 0.49 -1.29 15.99
N PRO A 479 1.14 -2.44 15.79
CA PRO A 479 1.21 -3.50 16.79
C PRO A 479 2.07 -3.07 17.99
N THR A 480 1.75 -3.62 19.17
CA THR A 480 2.58 -3.43 20.37
C THR A 480 3.92 -4.15 20.26
N GLY A 481 3.98 -5.14 19.39
CA GLY A 481 5.13 -6.03 19.26
C GLY A 481 5.18 -7.15 20.31
N ASN A 482 4.17 -7.31 21.14
CA ASN A 482 4.10 -8.45 22.06
C ASN A 482 3.67 -9.74 21.33
N MET A 483 3.94 -10.88 21.95
CA MET A 483 3.60 -12.19 21.39
C MET A 483 2.09 -12.45 21.29
N GLN A 484 1.28 -11.65 21.99
CA GLN A 484 -0.18 -11.79 22.03
C GLN A 484 -0.88 -11.10 20.85
N GLY A 485 -0.16 -10.34 20.04
CA GLY A 485 -0.71 -9.66 18.86
C GLY A 485 -1.67 -8.53 19.19
N SER A 486 -1.40 -7.78 20.27
CA SER A 486 -2.14 -6.58 20.61
C SER A 486 -1.72 -5.40 19.73
N TYR A 487 -2.66 -4.49 19.48
CA TYR A 487 -2.46 -3.27 18.72
C TYR A 487 -2.77 -2.05 19.56
N LYS A 488 -2.11 -0.95 19.23
CA LYS A 488 -2.36 0.38 19.78
C LYS A 488 -3.32 1.12 18.86
N PHE A 489 -4.23 1.86 19.45
CA PHE A 489 -5.19 2.71 18.72
C PHE A 489 -5.26 4.08 19.36
N LEU A 490 -5.48 5.10 18.53
CA LEU A 490 -5.99 6.39 18.98
C LEU A 490 -7.52 6.28 19.06
N SER A 491 -8.08 6.31 20.25
CA SER A 491 -9.53 6.42 20.43
C SER A 491 -9.99 7.79 19.94
N LEU A 492 -10.91 7.83 18.98
CA LEU A 492 -11.43 9.08 18.44
C LEU A 492 -12.41 9.78 19.38
N SER A 493 -13.00 9.04 20.30
CA SER A 493 -13.90 9.59 21.34
C SER A 493 -13.13 10.33 22.44
N THR A 494 -11.99 9.79 22.88
CA THR A 494 -11.24 10.32 24.01
C THR A 494 -9.95 11.05 23.62
N GLY A 495 -9.45 10.86 22.41
CA GLY A 495 -8.12 11.32 21.97
C GLY A 495 -6.95 10.62 22.64
N LYS A 496 -7.19 9.54 23.40
CA LYS A 496 -6.18 8.81 24.17
C LYS A 496 -5.75 7.54 23.43
N LYS A 497 -4.57 7.04 23.80
CA LYS A 497 -4.07 5.75 23.33
C LYS A 497 -4.73 4.63 24.09
N VAL A 498 -5.31 3.67 23.38
CA VAL A 498 -5.83 2.41 23.92
C VAL A 498 -5.09 1.23 23.28
N THR A 499 -4.99 0.12 24.01
CA THR A 499 -4.36 -1.11 23.50
C THR A 499 -5.39 -2.20 23.53
N ARG A 500 -5.62 -2.82 22.38
CA ARG A 500 -6.62 -3.87 22.22
C ARG A 500 -6.11 -4.99 21.33
N ARG A 501 -6.67 -6.18 21.52
CA ARG A 501 -6.35 -7.36 20.73
C ARG A 501 -7.40 -7.63 19.65
N LYS A 502 -8.66 -7.28 19.94
CA LYS A 502 -9.79 -7.46 19.04
C LYS A 502 -10.24 -6.14 18.46
N PHE A 503 -10.36 -6.13 17.18
CA PHE A 503 -10.80 -4.99 16.39
C PHE A 503 -11.24 -5.48 15.00
N THR A 504 -12.01 -4.67 14.32
CA THR A 504 -12.43 -4.90 12.94
C THR A 504 -12.00 -3.70 12.12
N GLU A 505 -11.22 -3.93 11.06
CA GLU A 505 -10.85 -2.88 10.10
C GLU A 505 -12.09 -2.46 9.31
N MET A 506 -12.23 -1.16 9.10
CA MET A 506 -13.36 -0.55 8.41
C MET A 506 -12.83 0.39 7.33
N PRO A 507 -13.50 0.52 6.18
CA PRO A 507 -13.20 1.57 5.23
C PRO A 507 -13.33 2.95 5.88
N MET A 508 -12.35 3.82 5.66
CA MET A 508 -12.33 5.14 6.26
C MET A 508 -13.37 6.06 5.62
N THR A 509 -14.17 6.71 6.44
CA THR A 509 -15.16 7.68 6.00
C THR A 509 -14.63 9.10 6.07
N ASP A 510 -15.19 10.02 5.26
CA ASP A 510 -14.86 11.45 5.31
C ASP A 510 -15.08 12.07 6.71
N SER A 511 -16.05 11.55 7.47
CA SER A 511 -16.30 11.99 8.83
C SER A 511 -15.14 11.63 9.78
N VAL A 512 -14.57 10.43 9.64
CA VAL A 512 -13.40 10.00 10.41
C VAL A 512 -12.18 10.84 10.06
N ILE A 513 -11.94 11.11 8.78
CA ILE A 513 -10.84 11.99 8.34
C ILE A 513 -10.98 13.38 8.96
N LYS A 514 -12.17 13.97 8.89
CA LYS A 514 -12.44 15.28 9.50
C LYS A 514 -12.25 15.28 11.01
N MET A 515 -12.58 14.20 11.70
CA MET A 515 -12.35 14.07 13.16
C MET A 515 -10.86 14.08 13.49
N ILE A 516 -10.05 13.31 12.75
CA ILE A 516 -8.59 13.27 12.96
C ILE A 516 -7.99 14.64 12.69
N ASP A 517 -8.35 15.27 11.56
CA ASP A 517 -7.87 16.62 11.22
C ASP A 517 -8.29 17.65 12.27
N SER A 518 -9.48 17.51 12.86
CA SER A 518 -9.94 18.39 13.93
C SER A 518 -9.12 18.22 15.21
N LEU A 519 -8.73 17.00 15.55
CA LEU A 519 -7.82 16.73 16.67
C LEU A 519 -6.44 17.36 16.42
N GLY A 520 -5.90 17.19 15.20
CA GLY A 520 -4.63 17.81 14.81
C GLY A 520 -4.69 19.34 14.86
N LYS A 521 -5.80 19.96 14.42
CA LYS A 521 -6.02 21.41 14.53
C LYS A 521 -6.08 21.88 15.99
N LYS A 522 -6.79 21.17 16.85
CA LYS A 522 -6.84 21.51 18.29
C LYS A 522 -5.45 21.50 18.94
N GLU A 523 -4.60 20.59 18.51
CA GLU A 523 -3.21 20.49 18.99
C GLU A 523 -2.23 21.42 18.24
N ARG A 524 -2.73 22.26 17.33
CA ARG A 524 -1.95 23.19 16.48
C ARG A 524 -0.87 22.47 15.68
N CYS A 525 -1.17 21.26 15.18
CA CYS A 525 -0.26 20.50 14.37
C CYS A 525 -0.13 21.11 12.96
N LYS A 526 1.06 20.95 12.37
CA LYS A 526 1.34 21.38 10.99
C LYS A 526 0.90 20.31 10.01
N ASN A 527 0.59 20.70 8.77
CA ASN A 527 0.40 19.78 7.67
C ASN A 527 1.70 19.00 7.41
N GLY A 528 1.59 17.69 7.27
CA GLY A 528 2.71 16.82 6.96
C GLY A 528 3.73 16.67 8.09
N LEU A 529 4.91 16.16 7.75
CA LEU A 529 6.01 15.93 8.67
C LEU A 529 7.19 16.86 8.34
N SER A 530 7.62 17.65 9.31
CA SER A 530 8.84 18.45 9.27
C SER A 530 9.88 17.86 10.21
N PHE A 531 11.05 17.50 9.68
CA PHE A 531 12.17 16.95 10.44
C PHE A 531 13.27 18.00 10.57
N LYS A 532 13.66 18.30 11.80
CA LYS A 532 14.74 19.24 12.09
C LYS A 532 15.81 18.58 12.91
N ASN A 533 17.06 19.01 12.70
CA ASN A 533 18.16 18.69 13.58
C ASN A 533 18.06 19.54 14.86
N ARG A 534 18.98 19.32 15.76
CA ARG A 534 19.07 20.03 17.04
C ARG A 534 19.25 21.54 16.89
N LYS A 535 19.92 22.00 15.81
CA LYS A 535 20.13 23.41 15.49
C LYS A 535 18.88 24.07 14.89
N GLY A 536 17.81 23.32 14.67
CA GLY A 536 16.59 23.78 14.03
C GLY A 536 16.67 23.83 12.50
N GLU A 537 17.77 23.36 11.93
CA GLU A 537 17.97 23.29 10.50
C GLU A 537 17.18 22.11 9.92
N GLU A 538 16.53 22.31 8.80
CA GLU A 538 15.93 21.20 8.06
C GLU A 538 17.06 20.36 7.46
N TYR A 539 16.92 19.03 7.55
CA TYR A 539 17.89 18.13 6.94
C TYR A 539 17.79 18.27 5.41
N THR A 540 18.66 19.12 4.86
CA THR A 540 18.84 19.26 3.42
C THR A 540 19.60 18.04 2.88
N TYR A 541 19.03 17.40 1.86
CA TYR A 541 19.71 16.34 1.13
C TYR A 541 20.81 16.96 0.27
N LEU A 542 22.04 16.97 0.74
CA LEU A 542 23.18 17.08 -0.15
C LEU A 542 23.30 15.75 -0.91
N THR A 543 22.75 15.70 -2.11
CA THR A 543 23.12 14.71 -3.11
C THR A 543 24.54 15.02 -3.58
N THR A 544 25.55 14.64 -2.81
CA THR A 544 26.91 14.51 -3.33
C THR A 544 26.95 13.21 -4.14
N ARG A 545 26.54 13.28 -5.40
CA ARG A 545 27.13 12.42 -6.43
C ARG A 545 28.59 12.87 -6.56
N THR A 546 29.46 12.31 -5.76
CA THR A 546 30.88 12.29 -6.06
C THR A 546 31.07 11.33 -7.22
N ASN A 547 31.30 11.89 -8.41
CA ASN A 547 31.91 11.19 -9.53
C ASN A 547 33.23 10.60 -9.02
N MET A 548 33.27 9.29 -8.82
CA MET A 548 34.55 8.58 -8.86
C MET A 548 34.80 8.21 -10.33
N ARG A 549 35.83 8.88 -10.89
CA ARG A 549 36.55 8.42 -12.05
C ARG A 549 37.33 7.15 -11.69
#